data_e8d27a7c453a8a38a71b045346bd076d
#
_entry.id   e8d27a7c453a8a38a71b045346bd076d
#
_cell.length_a   1.000
_cell.length_b   1.000
_cell.length_c   1.000
_cell.angle_alpha   90.00
_cell.angle_beta   90.00
_cell.angle_gamma   90.00
#
_symmetry.space_group_name_H-M   'P 1'
#
loop_
_entity.id
_entity.type
_entity.pdbx_description
1 polymer ?
#
loop_
_entity_poly.entity_id
_entity_poly.type
_entity_poly.pdbx_seq_one_letter_code
_entity_poly.pdbx_strand_id
1 'polypeptide(L)'
;MVEGIMRLGTPSGLSSRLGYSMAITGVTALALGALAGEFKTQLGPVMDKWMYPFEFGSGGSRPVAPTFASFDPRFDTRDAEFLLGWQTQTVIPTNAVPSRYVLKRVRLNLTVGRDLVNNATGERVTFLYDPSFDSYRTHLPDSDPAHQTDDDAGRPVEIFGVGFRNGFDVVGYTEDSSFGVVGAFTSNTISIGTRNSFAAVFNPKGELIDIANHVGQANAAWTQPPFEARPWAVGQTVGVNSGESVPLGNTFTFDLNLSDPQIAGYVARSLASGRLSLMVSSLSPAKQVTPGGTGLGGSGAYPQWSTREDNLFPGPVLELEGFVVGPTDSDADGLPDDWELWRFGNLAQVALGDPDADGASNLSEWTAGTDPLSSAEVFRITLTGPLIQPTLQFPIRPNRIYSVERSVDLTTWVPASGVLSYPSVGLATWTGSVEPVSEARFLRVSVRAE
;
A
#
# COMPACT_ATOMS: atom_id res chain seq x y z
N MET A 1 -9.88 -4.98 23.52
CA MET A 1 -10.91 -4.34 22.67
C MET A 1 -11.08 -2.93 23.19
N VAL A 2 -10.94 -1.95 22.34
CA VAL A 2 -11.16 -0.53 22.68
C VAL A 2 -12.46 -0.09 22.02
N GLU A 3 -13.26 0.68 22.73
CA GLU A 3 -14.60 1.07 22.30
C GLU A 3 -14.79 2.57 22.43
N GLY A 4 -15.25 3.21 21.36
CA GLY A 4 -15.83 4.55 21.43
C GLY A 4 -17.36 4.45 21.38
N ILE A 5 -18.05 4.91 22.42
CA ILE A 5 -19.52 4.85 22.52
C ILE A 5 -20.11 6.22 22.27
N MET A 6 -21.10 6.29 21.36
CA MET A 6 -21.87 7.50 21.08
C MET A 6 -23.34 7.33 21.41
N ARG A 7 -23.93 8.34 22.03
CA ARG A 7 -25.37 8.40 22.29
C ARG A 7 -26.08 9.17 21.15
N LEU A 8 -27.08 8.54 20.58
CA LEU A 8 -28.00 9.18 19.64
C LEU A 8 -29.13 9.86 20.41
N GLY A 9 -28.96 11.14 20.78
CA GLY A 9 -30.03 11.88 21.46
C GLY A 9 -29.54 13.14 22.21
N THR A 10 -30.39 14.15 22.30
CA THR A 10 -30.24 15.58 22.61
C THR A 10 -29.26 15.96 23.73
N PRO A 11 -28.60 17.15 23.66
CA PRO A 11 -27.55 17.57 24.56
C PRO A 11 -28.04 18.23 25.85
N SER A 12 -27.44 17.87 26.96
CA SER A 12 -27.34 18.74 28.13
C SER A 12 -26.00 18.53 28.79
N GLY A 13 -25.27 19.63 28.97
CA GLY A 13 -23.87 19.65 29.38
C GLY A 13 -23.59 19.26 30.84
N LEU A 14 -22.31 19.04 31.08
CA LEU A 14 -21.59 19.56 32.27
C LEU A 14 -20.12 19.12 32.18
N SER A 15 -19.26 20.13 32.29
CA SER A 15 -17.81 19.99 32.42
C SER A 15 -17.41 19.76 33.88
N SER A 16 -16.39 18.93 34.14
CA SER A 16 -15.58 19.08 35.33
C SER A 16 -14.13 18.68 35.05
N ARG A 17 -13.24 19.68 35.15
CA ARG A 17 -11.79 19.49 35.18
C ARG A 17 -11.36 19.24 36.62
N LEU A 18 -10.49 18.29 36.83
CA LEU A 18 -9.64 18.21 38.02
C LEU A 18 -8.19 17.94 37.56
N GLY A 19 -7.32 18.89 37.86
CA GLY A 19 -5.90 18.79 37.59
C GLY A 19 -5.15 18.25 38.79
N TYR A 20 -4.14 17.44 38.54
CA TYR A 20 -3.05 17.14 39.50
C TYR A 20 -1.70 17.30 38.80
N SER A 21 -0.85 18.06 39.46
CA SER A 21 0.57 18.26 39.08
C SER A 21 1.44 17.36 39.96
N MET A 22 2.32 16.58 39.34
CA MET A 22 3.41 15.91 40.03
C MET A 22 4.73 16.12 39.27
N ALA A 23 5.73 16.61 40.00
CA ALA A 23 7.08 16.81 39.52
C ALA A 23 7.85 15.49 39.51
N ILE A 24 8.54 15.21 38.41
CA ILE A 24 9.42 14.05 38.27
C ILE A 24 10.87 14.56 38.23
N THR A 25 11.67 14.11 39.18
CA THR A 25 13.11 14.27 39.21
C THR A 25 13.81 12.99 38.75
N GLY A 26 14.70 13.14 37.79
CA GLY A 26 15.86 12.26 37.57
C GLY A 26 15.63 10.95 36.84
N VAL A 27 15.79 10.95 35.53
CA VAL A 27 15.94 9.72 34.76
C VAL A 27 17.39 9.57 34.32
N THR A 28 18.05 8.54 34.81
CA THR A 28 19.33 8.04 34.30
C THR A 28 19.06 7.38 32.95
N ALA A 29 19.68 7.88 31.90
CA ALA A 29 19.60 7.26 30.58
C ALA A 29 20.21 5.85 30.62
N LEU A 30 19.40 4.82 30.68
CA LEU A 30 19.79 3.47 30.34
C LEU A 30 19.96 3.38 28.82
N ALA A 31 21.10 2.82 28.40
CA ALA A 31 21.29 2.50 26.99
C ALA A 31 20.12 1.60 26.53
N LEU A 32 19.35 2.07 25.53
CA LEU A 32 18.34 1.22 24.91
C LEU A 32 19.01 -0.05 24.41
N GLY A 33 18.69 -1.19 25.04
CA GLY A 33 19.02 -2.50 24.48
C GLY A 33 18.32 -2.65 23.12
N ALA A 34 18.95 -3.37 22.20
CA ALA A 34 18.30 -3.71 20.94
C ALA A 34 16.98 -4.43 21.23
N LEU A 35 15.89 -3.97 20.59
CA LEU A 35 14.58 -4.61 20.71
C LEU A 35 14.65 -6.06 20.23
N ALA A 36 14.00 -6.96 20.92
CA ALA A 36 13.89 -8.34 20.46
C ALA A 36 13.20 -8.35 19.09
N GLY A 37 13.76 -9.09 18.11
CA GLY A 37 13.18 -9.16 16.76
C GLY A 37 13.43 -7.94 15.85
N GLU A 38 14.35 -7.05 16.19
CA GLU A 38 14.78 -5.97 15.28
C GLU A 38 15.40 -6.55 13.99
N PHE A 39 14.99 -6.00 12.86
CA PHE A 39 15.56 -6.34 11.56
C PHE A 39 15.97 -5.09 10.79
N LYS A 40 17.13 -5.18 10.17
CA LYS A 40 17.64 -4.26 9.17
C LYS A 40 18.39 -5.09 8.14
N THR A 41 17.79 -5.29 6.99
CA THR A 41 18.27 -6.27 6.01
C THR A 41 18.09 -5.79 4.58
N GLN A 42 18.93 -6.35 3.71
CA GLN A 42 18.84 -6.20 2.26
C GLN A 42 18.68 -7.59 1.64
N LEU A 43 17.70 -7.74 0.78
CA LEU A 43 17.34 -9.01 0.15
C LEU A 43 17.29 -8.87 -1.36
N GLY A 44 17.97 -9.80 -2.07
CA GLY A 44 17.69 -10.05 -3.48
C GLY A 44 16.39 -10.82 -3.67
N PRO A 45 15.69 -10.64 -4.78
CA PRO A 45 14.47 -11.38 -5.06
C PRO A 45 14.75 -12.87 -5.30
N VAL A 46 13.78 -13.73 -4.96
CA VAL A 46 13.74 -15.13 -5.35
C VAL A 46 12.94 -15.34 -6.63
N MET A 47 12.18 -14.30 -7.01
CA MET A 47 11.41 -14.22 -8.24
C MET A 47 11.48 -12.77 -8.76
N ASP A 48 11.92 -12.62 -10.02
CA ASP A 48 12.00 -11.32 -10.71
C ASP A 48 11.55 -11.49 -12.16
N LYS A 49 10.23 -11.59 -12.32
CA LYS A 49 9.55 -12.03 -13.51
C LYS A 49 9.02 -10.85 -14.34
N TRP A 50 9.37 -10.84 -15.63
CA TRP A 50 8.72 -9.95 -16.57
C TRP A 50 7.29 -10.41 -16.89
N MET A 51 6.33 -9.56 -16.65
CA MET A 51 4.90 -9.80 -16.86
C MET A 51 4.43 -9.07 -18.11
N TYR A 52 4.28 -9.80 -19.22
CA TYR A 52 3.83 -9.24 -20.49
C TYR A 52 2.87 -10.21 -21.20
N PRO A 53 1.70 -9.73 -21.70
CA PRO A 53 0.64 -10.60 -22.23
C PRO A 53 1.06 -11.46 -23.43
N PHE A 54 2.01 -11.02 -24.22
CA PHE A 54 2.48 -11.74 -25.40
C PHE A 54 3.69 -12.65 -25.15
N GLU A 55 4.19 -12.68 -23.93
CA GLU A 55 5.25 -13.58 -23.51
C GLU A 55 4.63 -14.83 -22.90
N PHE A 56 4.38 -15.84 -23.72
CA PHE A 56 3.68 -17.06 -23.32
C PHE A 56 4.53 -18.05 -22.51
N GLY A 57 5.81 -17.80 -22.37
CA GLY A 57 6.70 -18.63 -21.57
C GLY A 57 6.66 -18.29 -20.08
N SER A 58 7.09 -19.22 -19.24
CA SER A 58 7.64 -18.91 -17.94
C SER A 58 8.71 -17.86 -18.19
N GLY A 59 8.56 -16.66 -17.73
CA GLY A 59 9.44 -15.52 -18.07
C GLY A 59 10.93 -15.73 -17.90
N GLY A 60 11.46 -16.89 -18.13
CA GLY A 60 12.79 -17.44 -18.06
C GLY A 60 13.92 -16.44 -17.89
N SER A 61 15.05 -16.83 -17.43
CA SER A 61 16.25 -16.00 -17.17
C SER A 61 16.46 -14.89 -18.20
N ARG A 62 16.01 -13.68 -17.88
CA ARG A 62 16.19 -12.50 -18.73
C ARG A 62 17.08 -11.50 -18.00
N PRO A 63 18.11 -10.93 -18.65
CA PRO A 63 18.96 -9.94 -18.02
C PRO A 63 18.24 -8.62 -17.72
N VAL A 64 17.09 -8.36 -18.35
CA VAL A 64 16.28 -7.15 -18.13
C VAL A 64 14.80 -7.43 -18.18
N ALA A 65 14.06 -6.66 -17.41
CA ALA A 65 12.60 -6.60 -17.39
C ALA A 65 12.11 -5.21 -17.81
N PRO A 66 11.56 -5.04 -19.01
CA PRO A 66 10.96 -3.79 -19.45
C PRO A 66 9.64 -3.51 -18.73
N THR A 67 9.38 -2.21 -18.44
CA THR A 67 8.06 -1.74 -17.98
C THR A 67 7.57 -0.65 -18.91
N PHE A 68 6.35 -0.80 -19.45
CA PHE A 68 5.80 0.16 -20.41
C PHE A 68 4.28 0.07 -20.53
N ALA A 69 3.68 1.13 -21.04
CA ALA A 69 2.30 1.19 -21.46
C ALA A 69 2.17 0.98 -22.98
N SER A 70 0.99 0.59 -23.43
CA SER A 70 0.63 0.51 -24.85
C SER A 70 -0.40 1.57 -25.21
N PHE A 71 -0.29 2.07 -26.44
CA PHE A 71 -1.34 2.87 -27.07
C PHE A 71 -2.40 2.05 -27.77
N ASP A 72 -2.28 0.74 -27.76
CA ASP A 72 -3.29 -0.13 -28.35
C ASP A 72 -4.52 -0.16 -27.43
N PRO A 73 -5.70 0.28 -27.89
CA PRO A 73 -6.90 0.32 -27.05
C PRO A 73 -7.38 -1.07 -26.59
N ARG A 74 -6.77 -2.14 -27.08
CA ARG A 74 -7.04 -3.52 -26.63
C ARG A 74 -6.30 -3.88 -25.36
N PHE A 75 -5.32 -3.08 -24.95
CA PHE A 75 -4.53 -3.26 -23.74
C PHE A 75 -4.93 -2.22 -22.70
N ASP A 76 -4.73 -2.55 -21.43
CA ASP A 76 -4.61 -1.51 -20.45
C ASP A 76 -3.32 -0.72 -20.65
N THR A 77 -3.22 0.44 -20.05
CA THR A 77 -2.10 1.34 -20.27
C THR A 77 -0.83 0.96 -19.53
N ARG A 78 -0.85 -0.10 -18.71
CA ARG A 78 0.31 -0.68 -18.02
C ARG A 78 0.49 -2.13 -18.43
N ASP A 79 0.93 -2.36 -19.67
CA ASP A 79 0.92 -3.69 -20.27
C ASP A 79 2.09 -4.57 -19.86
N ALA A 80 3.28 -3.98 -19.75
CA ALA A 80 4.48 -4.70 -19.33
C ALA A 80 4.85 -4.26 -17.92
N GLU A 81 4.91 -5.23 -17.02
CA GLU A 81 5.16 -5.03 -15.61
C GLU A 81 6.32 -5.93 -15.15
N PHE A 82 6.94 -5.58 -14.05
CA PHE A 82 8.02 -6.35 -13.45
C PHE A 82 7.61 -6.83 -12.06
N LEU A 83 7.32 -8.12 -11.95
CA LEU A 83 6.92 -8.76 -10.70
C LEU A 83 8.16 -9.20 -9.92
N LEU A 84 8.23 -8.75 -8.69
CA LEU A 84 9.30 -9.08 -7.75
C LEU A 84 8.75 -9.82 -6.53
N GLY A 85 9.45 -10.87 -6.12
CA GLY A 85 9.06 -11.67 -4.95
C GLY A 85 10.26 -12.02 -4.08
N TRP A 86 10.10 -11.91 -2.77
CA TRP A 86 11.12 -12.20 -1.77
C TRP A 86 10.67 -13.24 -0.76
N GLN A 87 11.62 -14.04 -0.28
CA GLN A 87 11.48 -14.87 0.91
C GLN A 87 12.06 -14.14 2.10
N THR A 88 11.23 -13.72 3.03
CA THR A 88 11.64 -12.92 4.19
C THR A 88 11.83 -13.74 5.46
N GLN A 89 11.31 -14.97 5.51
CA GLN A 89 11.36 -15.85 6.68
C GLN A 89 12.77 -16.27 7.13
N THR A 90 13.77 -16.06 6.30
CA THR A 90 15.17 -16.38 6.64
C THR A 90 15.81 -15.32 7.55
N VAL A 91 15.25 -14.13 7.59
CA VAL A 91 15.83 -12.94 8.27
C VAL A 91 14.83 -12.19 9.14
N ILE A 92 13.53 -12.41 8.95
CA ILE A 92 12.47 -11.77 9.72
C ILE A 92 11.63 -12.88 10.37
N PRO A 93 11.37 -12.81 11.69
CA PRO A 93 10.49 -13.76 12.35
C PRO A 93 9.11 -13.81 11.68
N THR A 94 8.60 -15.01 11.48
CA THR A 94 7.25 -15.28 10.97
C THR A 94 6.33 -15.76 12.09
N ASN A 95 5.06 -15.94 11.78
CA ASN A 95 4.03 -16.45 12.70
C ASN A 95 3.65 -15.52 13.87
N ALA A 96 4.17 -14.31 13.94
CA ALA A 96 3.57 -13.28 14.75
C ALA A 96 2.30 -12.74 14.04
N VAL A 97 1.32 -12.32 14.82
CA VAL A 97 0.14 -11.64 14.24
C VAL A 97 0.59 -10.34 13.53
N PRO A 98 -0.04 -9.96 12.41
CA PRO A 98 0.41 -8.82 11.60
C PRO A 98 0.54 -7.50 12.38
N SER A 99 -0.29 -7.28 13.40
CA SER A 99 -0.25 -6.09 14.25
C SER A 99 1.01 -5.93 15.10
N ARG A 100 1.83 -6.96 15.21
CA ARG A 100 3.11 -6.93 15.94
C ARG A 100 4.30 -6.51 15.06
N TYR A 101 4.13 -6.38 13.75
CA TYR A 101 5.20 -5.91 12.86
C TYR A 101 5.20 -4.38 12.83
N VAL A 102 6.24 -3.78 13.38
CA VAL A 102 6.48 -2.35 13.33
C VAL A 102 7.46 -2.06 12.21
N LEU A 103 6.96 -1.45 11.15
CA LEU A 103 7.73 -1.13 9.95
C LEU A 103 8.29 0.28 10.04
N LYS A 104 9.61 0.43 9.87
CA LYS A 104 10.30 1.72 9.81
C LYS A 104 10.62 2.12 8.37
N ARG A 105 11.00 1.15 7.53
CA ARG A 105 11.30 1.34 6.11
C ARG A 105 11.01 0.10 5.30
N VAL A 106 10.46 0.31 4.13
CA VAL A 106 10.40 -0.66 3.03
C VAL A 106 10.82 0.07 1.78
N ARG A 107 12.00 -0.25 1.25
CA ARG A 107 12.59 0.41 0.09
C ARG A 107 12.99 -0.63 -0.95
N LEU A 108 12.59 -0.40 -2.18
CA LEU A 108 13.09 -1.14 -3.33
C LEU A 108 14.12 -0.28 -4.07
N ASN A 109 15.24 -0.91 -4.46
CA ASN A 109 16.25 -0.31 -5.33
C ASN A 109 16.27 -1.10 -6.65
N LEU A 110 16.18 -0.39 -7.77
CA LEU A 110 16.26 -0.94 -9.13
C LEU A 110 17.31 -0.20 -9.94
N THR A 111 18.02 -0.93 -10.78
CA THR A 111 19.03 -0.34 -11.66
C THR A 111 18.56 -0.40 -13.12
N VAL A 112 18.75 0.67 -13.87
CA VAL A 112 18.48 0.70 -15.31
C VAL A 112 19.52 -0.16 -16.03
N GLY A 113 19.08 -1.31 -16.52
CA GLY A 113 19.96 -2.36 -17.07
C GLY A 113 20.21 -2.23 -18.57
N ARG A 114 19.31 -1.56 -19.30
CA ARG A 114 19.48 -1.34 -20.76
C ARG A 114 18.89 -0.04 -21.23
N ASP A 115 19.46 0.44 -22.30
CA ASP A 115 18.91 1.47 -23.15
C ASP A 115 18.35 0.85 -24.45
N LEU A 116 17.56 1.61 -25.15
CA LEU A 116 17.06 1.27 -26.46
C LEU A 116 17.92 1.95 -27.52
N VAL A 117 18.16 1.26 -28.62
CA VAL A 117 18.82 1.85 -29.79
C VAL A 117 17.73 2.28 -30.77
N ASN A 118 17.68 3.58 -31.09
CA ASN A 118 16.85 4.05 -32.15
C ASN A 118 17.40 3.51 -33.50
N ASN A 119 16.69 2.57 -34.07
CA ASN A 119 17.12 1.90 -35.31
C ASN A 119 17.26 2.85 -36.53
N ALA A 120 16.65 4.03 -36.49
CA ALA A 120 16.73 5.02 -37.56
C ALA A 120 17.97 5.92 -37.41
N THR A 121 18.39 6.25 -36.19
CA THR A 121 19.49 7.19 -35.95
C THR A 121 20.73 6.53 -35.38
N GLY A 122 20.61 5.31 -34.83
CA GLY A 122 21.66 4.63 -34.09
C GLY A 122 21.90 5.22 -32.69
N GLU A 123 21.11 6.21 -32.29
CA GLU A 123 21.22 6.82 -30.96
C GLU A 123 20.70 5.89 -29.88
N ARG A 124 21.38 5.92 -28.74
CA ARG A 124 20.89 5.27 -27.53
C ARG A 124 19.91 6.21 -26.83
N VAL A 125 18.72 5.71 -26.59
CA VAL A 125 17.66 6.44 -25.92
C VAL A 125 17.24 5.68 -24.67
N THR A 126 17.06 6.43 -23.59
CA THR A 126 16.44 5.97 -22.35
C THR A 126 15.15 6.75 -22.13
N PHE A 127 14.38 6.33 -21.17
CA PHE A 127 13.15 7.05 -20.79
C PHE A 127 13.49 8.37 -20.10
N LEU A 128 12.53 9.31 -20.09
CA LEU A 128 12.64 10.57 -19.37
C LEU A 128 12.26 10.34 -17.90
N TYR A 129 13.01 10.97 -17.01
CA TYR A 129 12.76 10.92 -15.59
C TYR A 129 11.55 11.78 -15.23
N ASP A 130 10.62 11.17 -14.50
CA ASP A 130 9.48 11.81 -13.90
C ASP A 130 9.42 11.38 -12.42
N PRO A 131 9.61 12.31 -11.47
CA PRO A 131 9.61 12.03 -10.04
C PRO A 131 8.23 12.06 -9.39
N SER A 132 7.17 12.45 -10.13
CA SER A 132 5.84 12.69 -9.62
C SER A 132 4.83 11.65 -10.10
N PHE A 133 3.70 11.60 -9.42
CA PHE A 133 2.59 10.73 -9.78
C PHE A 133 1.73 11.40 -10.86
N ASP A 134 1.47 10.69 -11.94
CA ASP A 134 0.52 11.08 -12.96
C ASP A 134 -0.89 10.56 -12.69
N SER A 135 -1.87 11.45 -12.77
CA SER A 135 -3.27 11.03 -12.85
C SER A 135 -3.51 10.28 -14.17
N TYR A 136 -4.37 9.26 -14.15
CA TYR A 136 -4.80 8.60 -15.40
C TYR A 136 -5.37 9.59 -16.42
N ARG A 137 -5.81 10.76 -15.96
CA ARG A 137 -6.39 11.80 -16.81
C ARG A 137 -5.40 12.49 -17.73
N THR A 138 -4.10 12.42 -17.41
CA THR A 138 -3.04 12.91 -18.32
C THR A 138 -2.90 12.05 -19.58
N HIS A 139 -3.43 10.82 -19.54
CA HIS A 139 -3.42 9.88 -20.66
C HIS A 139 -4.69 9.88 -21.50
N LEU A 140 -5.71 10.62 -21.07
CA LEU A 140 -6.91 10.80 -21.86
C LEU A 140 -6.61 11.69 -23.08
N PRO A 141 -7.34 11.53 -24.21
CA PRO A 141 -7.21 12.45 -25.34
C PRO A 141 -7.53 13.89 -24.95
N ASP A 142 -6.86 14.86 -25.53
CA ASP A 142 -7.10 16.31 -25.31
C ASP A 142 -8.57 16.72 -25.54
N SER A 143 -9.30 15.94 -26.33
CA SER A 143 -10.72 16.15 -26.60
C SER A 143 -11.64 15.60 -25.48
N ASP A 144 -11.11 14.84 -24.53
CA ASP A 144 -11.89 14.31 -23.40
C ASP A 144 -12.09 15.40 -22.35
N PRO A 145 -13.34 15.66 -21.90
CA PRO A 145 -13.60 16.69 -20.89
C PRO A 145 -12.94 16.40 -19.52
N ALA A 146 -12.51 15.17 -19.27
CA ALA A 146 -11.79 14.79 -18.05
C ALA A 146 -10.27 14.85 -18.22
N HIS A 147 -9.76 15.17 -19.42
CA HIS A 147 -8.33 15.32 -19.66
C HIS A 147 -7.71 16.36 -18.71
N GLN A 148 -6.53 16.07 -18.24
CA GLN A 148 -5.66 16.99 -17.49
C GLN A 148 -4.32 17.10 -18.21
N THR A 149 -3.81 18.30 -18.32
CA THR A 149 -2.45 18.51 -18.83
C THR A 149 -1.45 17.91 -17.86
N ASP A 150 -0.47 17.21 -18.38
CA ASP A 150 0.67 16.70 -17.66
C ASP A 150 1.51 17.86 -17.13
N ASP A 151 2.04 17.76 -15.91
CA ASP A 151 2.75 18.85 -15.25
C ASP A 151 4.25 18.84 -15.57
N ASP A 152 4.79 17.74 -16.11
CA ASP A 152 6.18 17.65 -16.55
C ASP A 152 6.36 16.74 -17.78
N ALA A 153 7.60 16.43 -18.12
CA ALA A 153 7.92 15.55 -19.24
C ALA A 153 8.41 14.20 -18.74
N GLY A 154 7.88 13.14 -19.31
CA GLY A 154 8.22 11.78 -18.90
C GLY A 154 7.00 11.00 -18.54
N ARG A 155 7.22 9.93 -17.80
CA ARG A 155 6.19 9.14 -17.12
C ARG A 155 6.80 8.48 -15.90
N PRO A 156 6.11 8.49 -14.76
CA PRO A 156 6.63 7.93 -13.54
C PRO A 156 6.84 6.42 -13.65
N VAL A 157 7.81 5.96 -12.91
CA VAL A 157 7.93 4.55 -12.57
C VAL A 157 7.29 4.34 -11.20
N GLU A 158 6.40 3.36 -11.13
CA GLU A 158 5.49 3.21 -10.02
C GLU A 158 5.62 1.82 -9.38
N ILE A 159 5.43 1.74 -8.06
CA ILE A 159 5.33 0.49 -7.33
C ILE A 159 3.90 0.30 -6.83
N PHE A 160 3.41 -0.93 -7.00
CA PHE A 160 2.12 -1.39 -6.53
C PHE A 160 2.26 -2.67 -5.70
N GLY A 161 1.21 -3.03 -4.97
CA GLY A 161 1.07 -4.37 -4.42
C GLY A 161 0.84 -5.41 -5.50
N VAL A 162 0.76 -6.66 -5.10
CA VAL A 162 0.45 -7.77 -6.00
C VAL A 162 -0.82 -8.47 -5.54
N GLY A 163 -1.78 -8.56 -6.46
CA GLY A 163 -2.92 -9.44 -6.33
C GLY A 163 -2.74 -10.72 -7.12
N PHE A 164 -3.39 -11.78 -6.68
CA PHE A 164 -3.38 -13.09 -7.36
C PHE A 164 -4.81 -13.57 -7.61
N ARG A 165 -4.99 -14.41 -8.63
CA ARG A 165 -6.26 -15.02 -8.98
C ARG A 165 -6.07 -16.41 -9.61
N ASN A 166 -7.14 -17.05 -10.02
CA ASN A 166 -7.14 -18.38 -10.67
C ASN A 166 -6.47 -19.47 -9.80
N GLY A 167 -6.61 -19.37 -8.47
CA GLY A 167 -6.06 -20.35 -7.53
C GLY A 167 -4.59 -20.11 -7.14
N PHE A 168 -3.97 -19.05 -7.63
CA PHE A 168 -2.64 -18.62 -7.19
C PHE A 168 -2.71 -17.72 -5.96
N ASP A 169 -1.65 -17.74 -5.19
CA ASP A 169 -1.37 -16.87 -4.05
C ASP A 169 0.11 -16.50 -4.02
N VAL A 170 0.52 -15.74 -3.00
CA VAL A 170 1.91 -15.29 -2.84
C VAL A 170 2.92 -16.44 -2.63
N VAL A 171 2.45 -17.60 -2.21
CA VAL A 171 3.28 -18.80 -1.99
C VAL A 171 3.33 -19.67 -3.24
N GLY A 172 2.19 -19.88 -3.85
CA GLY A 172 2.03 -20.77 -5.01
C GLY A 172 2.44 -20.16 -6.35
N TYR A 173 2.54 -18.83 -6.45
CA TYR A 173 3.01 -18.17 -7.67
C TYR A 173 4.54 -18.12 -7.69
N THR A 174 5.11 -18.63 -8.76
CA THR A 174 6.57 -18.73 -8.95
C THR A 174 6.99 -18.11 -10.29
N GLU A 175 8.29 -18.07 -10.54
CA GLU A 175 8.84 -17.60 -11.81
C GLU A 175 8.36 -18.42 -13.00
N ASP A 176 8.15 -19.72 -12.81
CA ASP A 176 7.65 -20.64 -13.84
C ASP A 176 6.11 -20.61 -14.01
N SER A 177 5.39 -19.89 -13.15
CA SER A 177 3.94 -19.79 -13.26
C SER A 177 3.54 -19.05 -14.54
N SER A 178 2.45 -19.47 -15.19
CA SER A 178 1.97 -18.80 -16.40
C SER A 178 1.48 -17.37 -16.12
N PHE A 179 1.63 -16.49 -17.10
CA PHE A 179 1.11 -15.12 -17.04
C PHE A 179 -0.41 -15.10 -16.78
N GLY A 180 -1.14 -15.99 -17.47
CA GLY A 180 -2.60 -16.07 -17.37
C GLY A 180 -3.14 -17.42 -17.78
N VAL A 181 -4.47 -17.50 -17.91
CA VAL A 181 -5.17 -18.73 -18.30
C VAL A 181 -4.82 -19.08 -19.73
N VAL A 182 -4.34 -20.31 -19.96
CA VAL A 182 -3.97 -20.81 -21.28
C VAL A 182 -5.17 -20.73 -22.23
N GLY A 183 -4.96 -20.15 -23.41
CA GLY A 183 -5.99 -20.02 -24.46
C GLY A 183 -6.84 -18.74 -24.35
N ALA A 184 -6.69 -17.92 -23.31
CA ALA A 184 -7.38 -16.65 -23.19
C ALA A 184 -6.76 -15.54 -24.05
N PHE A 185 -5.56 -15.76 -24.57
CA PHE A 185 -4.84 -14.81 -25.43
C PHE A 185 -5.08 -15.16 -26.90
N THR A 186 -6.25 -14.87 -27.41
CA THR A 186 -6.39 -14.74 -28.85
C THR A 186 -5.89 -13.37 -29.25
N SER A 187 -5.33 -13.22 -30.44
CA SER A 187 -4.67 -12.03 -30.97
C SER A 187 -5.43 -10.70 -30.84
N ASN A 188 -6.63 -10.69 -30.29
CA ASN A 188 -7.55 -9.56 -30.27
C ASN A 188 -8.26 -9.32 -28.92
N THR A 189 -8.03 -10.12 -27.88
CA THR A 189 -8.74 -9.94 -26.61
C THR A 189 -7.90 -10.42 -25.45
N ILE A 190 -7.28 -9.49 -24.73
CA ILE A 190 -6.77 -9.75 -23.40
C ILE A 190 -7.86 -9.34 -22.44
N SER A 191 -8.41 -10.30 -21.74
CA SER A 191 -9.39 -10.05 -20.69
C SER A 191 -8.66 -9.85 -19.38
N ILE A 192 -9.09 -8.88 -18.57
CA ILE A 192 -8.54 -8.57 -17.25
C ILE A 192 -8.45 -9.80 -16.35
N GLY A 193 -9.49 -10.61 -16.34
CA GLY A 193 -9.57 -11.81 -15.52
C GLY A 193 -8.59 -12.93 -15.90
N THR A 194 -7.75 -12.74 -16.92
CA THR A 194 -6.83 -13.76 -17.41
C THR A 194 -5.46 -13.72 -16.78
N ARG A 195 -5.03 -12.60 -16.25
CA ARG A 195 -3.74 -12.47 -15.53
C ARG A 195 -3.81 -13.25 -14.22
N ASN A 196 -2.84 -14.09 -13.95
CA ASN A 196 -2.75 -14.86 -12.70
C ASN A 196 -2.20 -14.03 -11.54
N SER A 197 -1.36 -13.05 -11.84
CA SER A 197 -0.91 -12.02 -10.91
C SER A 197 -1.05 -10.65 -11.57
N PHE A 198 -1.31 -9.61 -10.80
CA PHE A 198 -1.58 -8.27 -11.31
C PHE A 198 -1.12 -7.21 -10.32
N ALA A 199 -0.74 -6.04 -10.84
CA ALA A 199 -0.51 -4.87 -10.01
C ALA A 199 -1.81 -4.44 -9.34
N ALA A 200 -1.75 -4.15 -8.05
CA ALA A 200 -2.93 -3.95 -7.23
C ALA A 200 -2.83 -2.74 -6.30
N VAL A 201 -3.97 -2.09 -6.12
CA VAL A 201 -4.18 -1.02 -5.13
C VAL A 201 -5.41 -1.33 -4.28
N PHE A 202 -5.52 -0.64 -3.15
CA PHE A 202 -6.72 -0.71 -2.34
C PHE A 202 -7.80 0.23 -2.88
N ASN A 203 -9.00 -0.29 -3.06
CA ASN A 203 -10.17 0.52 -3.38
C ASN A 203 -10.73 1.20 -2.09
N PRO A 204 -11.71 2.11 -2.22
CA PRO A 204 -12.33 2.74 -1.05
C PRO A 204 -13.06 1.78 -0.10
N LYS A 205 -13.24 0.51 -0.45
CA LYS A 205 -13.77 -0.53 0.44
C LYS A 205 -12.67 -1.30 1.18
N GLY A 206 -11.40 -1.01 0.90
CA GLY A 206 -10.26 -1.73 1.48
C GLY A 206 -9.95 -3.06 0.79
N GLU A 207 -10.54 -3.31 -0.37
CA GLU A 207 -10.27 -4.50 -1.16
C GLU A 207 -9.08 -4.25 -2.09
N LEU A 208 -8.21 -5.25 -2.23
CA LEU A 208 -7.09 -5.19 -3.17
C LEU A 208 -7.62 -5.49 -4.58
N ILE A 209 -7.58 -4.48 -5.45
CA ILE A 209 -8.11 -4.56 -6.81
C ILE A 209 -7.04 -4.36 -7.87
N ASP A 210 -7.26 -4.94 -9.03
CA ASP A 210 -6.42 -4.79 -10.21
C ASP A 210 -6.44 -3.34 -10.72
N ILE A 211 -5.27 -2.75 -10.94
CA ILE A 211 -5.15 -1.42 -11.53
C ILE A 211 -5.40 -1.40 -13.04
N ALA A 212 -5.42 -2.56 -13.69
CA ALA A 212 -5.71 -2.65 -15.11
C ALA A 212 -7.06 -2.03 -15.43
N ASN A 213 -7.15 -1.36 -16.57
CA ASN A 213 -8.33 -0.68 -17.12
C ASN A 213 -8.76 0.62 -16.44
N HIS A 214 -8.11 1.08 -15.41
CA HIS A 214 -8.50 2.38 -14.84
C HIS A 214 -8.05 3.57 -15.73
N VAL A 215 -7.05 3.38 -16.58
CA VAL A 215 -6.63 4.35 -17.60
C VAL A 215 -7.24 4.04 -18.97
N GLY A 216 -8.00 2.97 -19.09
CA GLY A 216 -8.49 2.49 -20.36
C GLY A 216 -9.43 3.46 -21.04
N GLN A 217 -9.19 3.72 -22.31
CA GLN A 217 -10.29 4.07 -23.20
C GLN A 217 -11.33 2.97 -23.09
N ALA A 218 -12.60 3.36 -23.03
CA ALA A 218 -13.71 2.44 -22.91
C ALA A 218 -13.62 1.32 -23.96
N ASN A 219 -12.94 0.26 -23.64
CA ASN A 219 -13.14 -1.00 -24.30
C ASN A 219 -14.49 -1.51 -23.80
N ALA A 220 -15.43 -1.80 -24.70
CA ALA A 220 -16.76 -2.27 -24.36
C ALA A 220 -16.79 -3.55 -23.49
N ALA A 221 -15.65 -4.23 -23.33
CA ALA A 221 -15.45 -5.38 -22.47
C ALA A 221 -15.10 -5.02 -21.02
N TRP A 222 -14.83 -3.76 -20.71
CA TRP A 222 -14.40 -3.34 -19.38
C TRP A 222 -15.56 -2.85 -18.54
N THR A 223 -15.79 -3.56 -17.45
CA THR A 223 -16.97 -3.33 -16.60
C THR A 223 -16.72 -2.33 -15.49
N GLN A 224 -15.48 -1.88 -15.27
CA GLN A 224 -15.17 -0.92 -14.23
C GLN A 224 -14.95 0.48 -14.81
N PRO A 225 -15.55 1.52 -14.22
CA PRO A 225 -15.23 2.90 -14.59
C PRO A 225 -13.76 3.20 -14.22
N PRO A 226 -13.09 4.10 -14.94
CA PRO A 226 -11.77 4.57 -14.59
C PRO A 226 -11.73 5.08 -13.14
N PHE A 227 -10.66 4.78 -12.43
CA PHE A 227 -10.43 5.28 -11.08
C PHE A 227 -8.96 5.67 -10.90
N GLU A 228 -8.66 6.47 -9.90
CA GLU A 228 -7.31 6.93 -9.61
C GLU A 228 -6.52 5.83 -8.88
N ALA A 229 -5.65 5.12 -9.60
CA ALA A 229 -4.78 4.09 -9.01
C ALA A 229 -3.50 4.75 -8.48
N ARG A 230 -3.51 5.17 -7.23
CA ARG A 230 -2.33 5.77 -6.62
C ARG A 230 -1.29 4.70 -6.32
N PRO A 231 -0.03 4.89 -6.80
CA PRO A 231 1.05 3.95 -6.51
C PRO A 231 1.44 4.00 -5.02
N TRP A 232 2.05 2.92 -4.56
CA TRP A 232 2.58 2.83 -3.20
C TRP A 232 3.93 3.55 -3.04
N ALA A 233 4.64 3.73 -4.15
CA ALA A 233 5.81 4.57 -4.27
C ALA A 233 6.01 5.00 -5.73
N VAL A 234 6.62 6.15 -5.93
CA VAL A 234 7.13 6.63 -7.23
C VAL A 234 8.64 6.64 -7.17
N GLY A 235 9.28 6.19 -8.24
CA GLY A 235 10.72 6.03 -8.34
C GLY A 235 11.47 7.36 -8.27
N GLN A 236 12.46 7.42 -7.40
CA GLN A 236 13.35 8.55 -7.25
C GLN A 236 14.77 8.18 -7.65
N THR A 237 15.45 9.05 -8.39
CA THR A 237 16.87 8.90 -8.72
C THR A 237 17.64 10.17 -8.44
N VAL A 238 18.96 10.09 -8.35
CA VAL A 238 19.82 11.23 -8.10
C VAL A 238 20.62 11.59 -9.35
N GLY A 239 20.91 12.89 -9.51
CA GLY A 239 21.74 13.39 -10.62
C GLY A 239 21.03 13.48 -11.97
N VAL A 240 19.70 13.36 -11.98
CA VAL A 240 18.83 13.53 -13.16
C VAL A 240 17.70 14.46 -12.77
N ASN A 241 17.43 15.50 -13.57
CA ASN A 241 16.28 16.37 -13.33
C ASN A 241 15.03 15.83 -14.04
N SER A 242 13.84 16.24 -13.55
CA SER A 242 12.58 15.93 -14.25
C SER A 242 12.66 16.31 -15.73
N GLY A 243 12.18 15.42 -16.61
CA GLY A 243 12.22 15.59 -18.05
C GLY A 243 13.57 15.30 -18.73
N GLU A 244 14.62 14.95 -17.98
CA GLU A 244 15.89 14.52 -18.55
C GLU A 244 15.95 13.02 -18.80
N SER A 245 16.73 12.59 -19.78
CA SER A 245 16.98 11.17 -20.06
C SER A 245 17.76 10.51 -18.92
N VAL A 246 17.28 9.39 -18.46
CA VAL A 246 17.93 8.59 -17.39
C VAL A 246 19.15 7.88 -17.94
N PRO A 247 20.35 8.05 -17.36
CA PRO A 247 21.52 7.30 -17.78
C PRO A 247 21.42 5.80 -17.48
N LEU A 248 22.03 5.00 -18.33
CA LEU A 248 22.23 3.58 -18.09
C LEU A 248 23.03 3.36 -16.79
N GLY A 249 22.62 2.40 -15.98
CA GLY A 249 23.24 2.10 -14.69
C GLY A 249 22.74 2.99 -13.53
N ASN A 250 21.88 3.98 -13.78
CA ASN A 250 21.26 4.74 -12.70
C ASN A 250 20.39 3.83 -11.83
N THR A 251 20.45 4.10 -10.52
CA THR A 251 19.62 3.41 -9.53
C THR A 251 18.42 4.28 -9.17
N PHE A 252 17.26 3.67 -9.19
CA PHE A 252 16.02 4.21 -8.67
C PHE A 252 15.73 3.65 -7.29
N THR A 253 15.28 4.50 -6.39
CA THR A 253 14.81 4.13 -5.06
C THR A 253 13.31 4.36 -4.95
N PHE A 254 12.62 3.41 -4.33
CA PHE A 254 11.18 3.45 -4.10
C PHE A 254 10.92 3.22 -2.63
N ASP A 255 10.63 4.29 -1.89
CA ASP A 255 10.22 4.19 -0.48
C ASP A 255 8.70 4.01 -0.42
N LEU A 256 8.23 2.86 0.08
CA LEU A 256 6.81 2.61 0.24
C LEU A 256 6.19 3.57 1.27
N ASN A 257 5.02 4.09 0.96
CA ASN A 257 4.28 4.98 1.86
C ASN A 257 3.68 4.21 3.04
N LEU A 258 4.48 3.98 4.07
CA LEU A 258 4.05 3.28 5.29
C LEU A 258 3.10 4.11 6.19
N SER A 259 2.89 5.39 5.89
CA SER A 259 1.86 6.20 6.56
C SER A 259 0.45 5.80 6.10
N ASP A 260 0.33 5.10 4.96
CA ASP A 260 -0.92 4.45 4.55
C ASP A 260 -1.09 3.13 5.32
N PRO A 261 -2.11 3.01 6.20
CA PRO A 261 -2.33 1.80 6.99
C PRO A 261 -2.61 0.55 6.16
N GLN A 262 -3.15 0.70 4.95
CA GLN A 262 -3.45 -0.41 4.07
C GLN A 262 -2.17 -0.97 3.44
N ILE A 263 -1.26 -0.10 3.01
CA ILE A 263 0.07 -0.48 2.49
C ILE A 263 0.90 -1.12 3.61
N ALA A 264 0.99 -0.46 4.77
CA ALA A 264 1.71 -1.00 5.92
C ALA A 264 1.12 -2.36 6.36
N GLY A 265 -0.20 -2.49 6.35
CA GLY A 265 -0.91 -3.73 6.64
C GLY A 265 -0.61 -4.85 5.63
N TYR A 266 -0.56 -4.54 4.35
CA TYR A 266 -0.17 -5.51 3.31
C TYR A 266 1.25 -6.04 3.58
N VAL A 267 2.20 -5.14 3.81
CA VAL A 267 3.59 -5.53 4.10
C VAL A 267 3.67 -6.38 5.36
N ALA A 268 3.04 -5.97 6.45
CA ALA A 268 3.07 -6.73 7.72
C ALA A 268 2.49 -8.14 7.57
N ARG A 269 1.35 -8.31 6.88
CA ARG A 269 0.78 -9.64 6.56
C ARG A 269 1.71 -10.46 5.67
N SER A 270 2.36 -9.81 4.71
CA SER A 270 3.36 -10.46 3.85
C SER A 270 4.56 -10.96 4.65
N LEU A 271 5.11 -10.14 5.55
CA LEU A 271 6.21 -10.55 6.43
C LEU A 271 5.80 -11.66 7.39
N ALA A 272 4.58 -11.61 7.93
CA ALA A 272 4.03 -12.66 8.78
C ALA A 272 3.92 -14.00 8.04
N SER A 273 3.64 -13.99 6.74
CA SER A 273 3.63 -15.18 5.88
C SER A 273 5.02 -15.62 5.41
N GLY A 274 6.05 -14.79 5.63
CA GLY A 274 7.42 -15.02 5.16
C GLY A 274 7.65 -14.74 3.69
N ARG A 275 6.73 -14.05 3.02
CA ARG A 275 6.78 -13.73 1.60
C ARG A 275 6.32 -12.30 1.36
N LEU A 276 7.02 -11.57 0.51
CA LEU A 276 6.60 -10.24 0.05
C LEU A 276 6.68 -10.20 -1.48
N SER A 277 5.68 -9.65 -2.13
CA SER A 277 5.70 -9.39 -3.56
C SER A 277 5.31 -7.95 -3.86
N LEU A 278 6.00 -7.35 -4.84
CA LEU A 278 5.74 -6.00 -5.34
C LEU A 278 5.72 -6.03 -6.87
N MET A 279 4.95 -5.14 -7.47
CA MET A 279 4.88 -4.95 -8.91
C MET A 279 5.42 -3.58 -9.29
N VAL A 280 6.37 -3.56 -10.22
CA VAL A 280 6.90 -2.35 -10.85
C VAL A 280 6.15 -2.12 -12.14
N SER A 281 5.71 -0.91 -12.36
CA SER A 281 4.95 -0.51 -13.53
C SER A 281 5.41 0.84 -14.06
N SER A 282 5.08 1.15 -15.28
CA SER A 282 5.31 2.48 -15.88
C SER A 282 4.27 2.76 -16.95
N LEU A 283 3.94 4.03 -17.10
CA LEU A 283 3.11 4.54 -18.20
C LEU A 283 3.95 5.01 -19.39
N SER A 284 5.27 4.82 -19.37
CA SER A 284 6.14 5.11 -20.52
C SER A 284 5.67 4.35 -21.75
N PRO A 285 5.47 5.00 -22.90
CA PRO A 285 4.88 4.36 -24.08
C PRO A 285 5.84 3.36 -24.72
N ALA A 286 5.34 2.18 -25.08
CA ALA A 286 6.08 1.18 -25.85
C ALA A 286 6.42 1.64 -27.27
N LYS A 287 5.64 2.58 -27.82
CA LYS A 287 5.85 3.18 -29.13
C LYS A 287 5.67 4.68 -29.04
N GLN A 288 6.59 5.43 -29.62
CA GLN A 288 6.32 6.85 -29.90
C GLN A 288 5.37 6.94 -31.10
N VAL A 289 4.16 7.43 -30.85
CA VAL A 289 3.24 7.78 -31.93
C VAL A 289 3.62 9.19 -32.41
N THR A 290 4.22 9.31 -33.56
CA THR A 290 4.28 10.61 -34.24
C THR A 290 2.86 11.05 -34.59
N PRO A 291 2.42 12.28 -34.26
CA PRO A 291 1.11 12.77 -34.63
C PRO A 291 0.91 12.62 -36.17
N GLY A 292 -0.09 11.84 -36.58
CA GLY A 292 -0.39 11.57 -37.99
C GLY A 292 0.32 10.39 -38.65
N GLY A 293 1.14 9.63 -37.92
CA GLY A 293 1.82 8.44 -38.43
C GLY A 293 1.04 7.15 -38.19
N THR A 294 1.05 6.25 -39.16
CA THR A 294 0.56 4.86 -39.05
C THR A 294 1.52 4.00 -38.24
N GLY A 295 1.92 4.49 -37.14
CA GLY A 295 2.47 3.99 -35.90
C GLY A 295 3.20 2.64 -35.80
N LEU A 296 4.03 2.24 -36.74
CA LEU A 296 4.82 1.01 -36.63
C LEU A 296 6.34 1.22 -36.60
N GLY A 297 6.84 2.41 -36.34
CA GLY A 297 8.25 2.73 -36.64
C GLY A 297 9.07 3.41 -35.55
N GLY A 298 8.59 3.62 -34.36
CA GLY A 298 9.41 4.22 -33.31
C GLY A 298 9.57 3.24 -32.13
N SER A 299 10.81 2.91 -31.73
CA SER A 299 11.04 2.34 -30.42
C SER A 299 10.71 3.42 -29.38
N GLY A 300 9.71 3.19 -28.54
CA GLY A 300 9.46 4.03 -27.38
C GLY A 300 10.63 3.93 -26.41
N ALA A 301 10.91 5.03 -25.72
CA ALA A 301 11.87 5.02 -24.65
C ALA A 301 11.13 4.63 -23.36
N TYR A 302 11.38 3.47 -22.84
CA TYR A 302 10.77 2.97 -21.60
C TYR A 302 11.81 2.32 -20.69
N PRO A 303 11.54 2.24 -19.37
CA PRO A 303 12.45 1.61 -18.42
C PRO A 303 12.73 0.14 -18.74
N GLN A 304 13.99 -0.25 -18.64
CA GLN A 304 14.43 -1.64 -18.70
C GLN A 304 15.30 -1.93 -17.48
N TRP A 305 14.76 -2.68 -16.53
CA TRP A 305 15.36 -2.92 -15.23
C TRP A 305 16.26 -4.14 -15.27
N SER A 306 17.46 -4.05 -14.66
CA SER A 306 18.30 -5.19 -14.41
C SER A 306 17.58 -6.21 -13.55
N THR A 307 17.64 -7.47 -13.94
CA THR A 307 17.18 -8.62 -13.17
C THR A 307 18.33 -9.22 -12.37
N ARG A 308 18.08 -10.23 -11.56
CA ARG A 308 19.15 -11.00 -10.86
C ARG A 308 20.07 -11.76 -11.82
N GLU A 309 19.63 -12.00 -13.06
CA GLU A 309 20.41 -12.64 -14.12
C GLU A 309 21.28 -11.66 -14.91
N ASP A 310 21.18 -10.36 -14.68
CA ASP A 310 22.04 -9.39 -15.33
C ASP A 310 23.47 -9.48 -14.79
N ASN A 311 24.42 -9.63 -15.70
CA ASN A 311 25.84 -9.70 -15.34
C ASN A 311 26.56 -8.34 -15.43
N LEU A 312 25.86 -7.28 -15.87
CA LEU A 312 26.44 -5.97 -16.09
C LEU A 312 26.08 -4.98 -14.98
N PHE A 313 24.86 -5.06 -14.46
CA PHE A 313 24.35 -4.15 -13.46
C PHE A 313 23.71 -4.91 -12.30
N PRO A 314 23.66 -4.29 -11.09
CA PRO A 314 23.02 -4.91 -9.93
C PRO A 314 21.52 -5.19 -10.19
N GLY A 315 21.08 -6.37 -9.80
CA GLY A 315 19.67 -6.73 -9.77
C GLY A 315 18.89 -6.00 -8.65
N PRO A 316 17.59 -6.27 -8.54
CA PRO A 316 16.71 -5.65 -7.54
C PRO A 316 17.18 -5.93 -6.11
N VAL A 317 17.10 -4.91 -5.24
CA VAL A 317 17.40 -5.05 -3.80
C VAL A 317 16.28 -4.46 -2.99
N LEU A 318 15.69 -5.26 -2.10
CA LEU A 318 14.71 -4.83 -1.12
C LEU A 318 15.40 -4.56 0.22
N GLU A 319 15.23 -3.35 0.74
CA GLU A 319 15.66 -2.96 2.09
C GLU A 319 14.46 -2.97 3.03
N LEU A 320 14.60 -3.69 4.13
CA LEU A 320 13.59 -3.76 5.18
C LEU A 320 14.20 -3.35 6.51
N GLU A 321 13.52 -2.45 7.21
CA GLU A 321 13.88 -2.01 8.56
C GLU A 321 12.65 -1.95 9.45
N GLY A 322 12.75 -2.53 10.63
CA GLY A 322 11.66 -2.58 11.59
C GLY A 322 11.96 -3.53 12.73
N PHE A 323 10.95 -3.93 13.44
CA PHE A 323 11.04 -4.97 14.47
C PHE A 323 9.70 -5.70 14.63
N VAL A 324 9.74 -6.88 15.26
CA VAL A 324 8.54 -7.64 15.61
C VAL A 324 8.39 -7.59 17.12
N VAL A 325 7.29 -7.03 17.61
CA VAL A 325 6.96 -6.98 19.03
C VAL A 325 6.77 -8.41 19.55
N GLY A 326 7.60 -8.81 20.50
CA GLY A 326 7.54 -10.13 21.14
C GLY A 326 6.28 -10.32 22.00
N PRO A 327 5.99 -11.57 22.42
CA PRO A 327 4.87 -11.88 23.27
C PRO A 327 5.16 -11.66 24.77
N THR A 328 6.39 -11.31 25.15
CA THR A 328 6.79 -11.13 26.55
C THR A 328 6.08 -9.94 27.16
N ASP A 329 5.59 -10.13 28.38
CA ASP A 329 4.94 -9.16 29.23
C ASP A 329 5.40 -9.53 30.65
N SER A 330 6.49 -8.88 31.13
CA SER A 330 7.23 -9.31 32.31
C SER A 330 6.55 -8.95 33.64
N ASP A 331 5.76 -7.88 33.64
CA ASP A 331 5.03 -7.40 34.81
C ASP A 331 3.54 -7.78 34.77
N ALA A 332 3.11 -8.44 33.70
CA ALA A 332 1.76 -8.97 33.49
C ALA A 332 0.66 -7.91 33.54
N ASP A 333 0.94 -6.71 33.01
CA ASP A 333 -0.02 -5.62 32.95
C ASP A 333 -0.85 -5.61 31.64
N GLY A 334 -0.46 -6.42 30.66
CA GLY A 334 -1.12 -6.57 29.37
C GLY A 334 -0.47 -5.79 28.23
N LEU A 335 0.65 -5.08 28.53
CA LEU A 335 1.48 -4.42 27.52
C LEU A 335 2.70 -5.31 27.19
N PRO A 336 3.06 -5.52 25.93
CA PRO A 336 4.28 -6.24 25.61
C PRO A 336 5.54 -5.42 25.94
N ASP A 337 6.54 -6.05 26.58
CA ASP A 337 7.82 -5.42 26.95
C ASP A 337 8.46 -4.64 25.80
N ASP A 338 8.52 -5.24 24.58
CA ASP A 338 9.12 -4.60 23.41
C ASP A 338 8.37 -3.34 22.98
N TRP A 339 7.05 -3.27 23.15
CA TRP A 339 6.27 -2.09 22.86
C TRP A 339 6.54 -0.99 23.88
N GLU A 340 6.61 -1.32 25.17
CA GLU A 340 6.93 -0.36 26.22
C GLU A 340 8.36 0.20 26.06
N LEU A 341 9.35 -0.68 25.81
CA LEU A 341 10.72 -0.25 25.52
C LEU A 341 10.81 0.66 24.30
N TRP A 342 10.04 0.35 23.26
CA TRP A 342 10.00 1.17 22.05
C TRP A 342 9.35 2.54 22.29
N ARG A 343 8.26 2.59 23.05
CA ARG A 343 7.51 3.84 23.27
C ARG A 343 8.12 4.68 24.40
N PHE A 344 8.49 4.06 25.50
CA PHE A 344 8.86 4.74 26.73
C PHE A 344 10.32 4.56 27.11
N GLY A 345 11.03 3.62 26.52
CA GLY A 345 12.41 3.29 26.87
C GLY A 345 12.58 2.54 28.19
N ASN A 346 11.49 2.10 28.80
CA ASN A 346 11.47 1.35 30.07
C ASN A 346 10.14 0.56 30.20
N LEU A 347 10.07 -0.32 31.22
CA LEU A 347 8.90 -1.13 31.55
C LEU A 347 8.15 -0.59 32.80
N ALA A 348 8.20 0.70 33.06
CA ALA A 348 7.61 1.29 34.25
C ALA A 348 6.21 1.87 34.00
N GLN A 349 5.73 1.80 32.80
CA GLN A 349 4.39 2.25 32.44
C GLN A 349 3.38 1.18 32.80
N VAL A 350 2.15 1.59 33.00
CA VAL A 350 1.08 0.65 33.33
C VAL A 350 -0.03 0.73 32.29
N ALA A 351 -0.73 -0.35 32.07
CA ALA A 351 -1.80 -0.47 31.08
C ALA A 351 -2.86 0.64 31.15
N LEU A 352 -3.18 1.11 32.36
CA LEU A 352 -4.17 2.18 32.57
C LEU A 352 -3.55 3.59 32.61
N GLY A 353 -2.23 3.74 32.42
CA GLY A 353 -1.57 5.04 32.31
C GLY A 353 -2.03 5.80 31.06
N ASP A 354 -1.95 7.13 31.12
CA ASP A 354 -2.27 8.07 30.05
C ASP A 354 -1.23 9.20 30.08
N PRO A 355 -0.02 8.95 29.50
CA PRO A 355 1.12 9.86 29.62
C PRO A 355 0.93 11.20 28.91
N ASP A 356 0.20 11.24 27.80
CA ASP A 356 -0.05 12.45 27.01
C ASP A 356 -1.36 13.15 27.35
N ALA A 357 -2.14 12.56 28.27
CA ALA A 357 -3.37 13.11 28.84
C ALA A 357 -4.48 13.38 27.80
N ASP A 358 -4.60 12.50 26.80
CA ASP A 358 -5.63 12.60 25.76
C ASP A 358 -6.92 11.85 26.12
N GLY A 359 -6.89 11.05 27.19
CA GLY A 359 -8.01 10.26 27.70
C GLY A 359 -8.00 8.80 27.23
N ALA A 360 -7.04 8.37 26.42
CA ALA A 360 -6.80 6.97 26.09
C ALA A 360 -5.73 6.40 27.03
N SER A 361 -5.91 5.16 27.48
CA SER A 361 -4.89 4.47 28.27
C SER A 361 -3.87 3.80 27.35
N ASN A 362 -2.66 3.55 27.85
CA ASN A 362 -1.60 2.82 27.15
C ASN A 362 -2.10 1.51 26.50
N LEU A 363 -2.91 0.74 27.24
CA LEU A 363 -3.50 -0.50 26.70
C LEU A 363 -4.51 -0.22 25.57
N SER A 364 -5.28 0.86 25.69
CA SER A 364 -6.19 1.29 24.64
C SER A 364 -5.41 1.68 23.38
N GLU A 365 -4.31 2.36 23.54
CA GLU A 365 -3.48 2.82 22.45
C GLU A 365 -2.67 1.68 21.80
N TRP A 366 -2.12 0.77 22.59
CA TRP A 366 -1.56 -0.48 22.07
C TRP A 366 -2.58 -1.22 21.21
N THR A 367 -3.81 -1.36 21.70
CA THR A 367 -4.88 -2.06 20.98
C THR A 367 -5.31 -1.30 19.71
N ALA A 368 -5.45 0.02 19.79
CA ALA A 368 -5.85 0.86 18.67
C ALA A 368 -4.71 1.11 17.66
N GLY A 369 -3.45 0.96 18.08
CA GLY A 369 -2.27 1.26 17.28
C GLY A 369 -1.95 2.74 17.22
N THR A 370 -2.34 3.52 18.23
CA THR A 370 -2.04 4.95 18.38
C THR A 370 -0.73 5.17 19.16
N ASP A 371 -0.26 6.40 19.25
CA ASP A 371 0.97 6.75 19.94
C ASP A 371 0.69 7.29 21.35
N PRO A 372 1.09 6.57 22.43
CA PRO A 372 0.80 6.95 23.82
C PRO A 372 1.55 8.22 24.30
N LEU A 373 2.35 8.80 23.42
CA LEU A 373 3.09 10.05 23.68
C LEU A 373 2.61 11.20 22.81
N SER A 374 1.53 11.02 22.05
CA SER A 374 1.01 12.01 21.09
C SER A 374 -0.49 12.20 21.25
N SER A 375 -0.91 13.18 22.03
CA SER A 375 -2.33 13.52 22.24
C SER A 375 -3.11 13.88 20.97
N ALA A 376 -2.44 13.98 19.82
CA ALA A 376 -3.06 14.14 18.51
C ALA A 376 -3.47 12.81 17.88
N GLU A 377 -2.93 11.67 18.37
CA GLU A 377 -3.12 10.33 17.79
C GLU A 377 -4.08 9.47 18.61
N VAL A 378 -5.22 9.97 18.96
CA VAL A 378 -6.22 9.23 19.74
C VAL A 378 -7.29 8.60 18.83
N PHE A 379 -7.76 7.40 19.22
CA PHE A 379 -8.90 6.77 18.56
C PHE A 379 -10.19 7.48 18.94
N ARG A 380 -10.63 8.40 18.09
CA ARG A 380 -11.87 9.16 18.26
C ARG A 380 -12.86 8.91 17.14
N ILE A 381 -14.13 8.84 17.52
CA ILE A 381 -15.24 8.71 16.57
C ILE A 381 -15.91 10.07 16.44
N THR A 382 -16.16 10.48 15.21
CA THR A 382 -16.96 11.66 14.89
C THR A 382 -18.28 11.22 14.27
N LEU A 383 -19.39 11.63 14.86
CA LEU A 383 -20.73 11.40 14.32
C LEU A 383 -21.14 12.59 13.45
N THR A 384 -21.57 12.31 12.23
CA THR A 384 -22.11 13.28 11.28
C THR A 384 -23.38 12.72 10.63
N GLY A 385 -24.05 13.52 9.83
CA GLY A 385 -25.26 13.10 9.13
C GLY A 385 -26.52 13.07 10.00
N PRO A 386 -27.68 12.79 9.42
CA PRO A 386 -28.95 12.71 10.12
C PRO A 386 -29.03 11.44 10.98
N LEU A 387 -29.75 11.49 12.09
CA LEU A 387 -29.90 10.36 13.02
C LEU A 387 -30.53 9.11 12.38
N ILE A 388 -31.32 9.30 11.33
CA ILE A 388 -31.94 8.20 10.58
C ILE A 388 -30.93 7.46 9.67
N GLN A 389 -29.81 8.11 9.36
CA GLN A 389 -28.70 7.55 8.60
C GLN A 389 -27.38 8.12 9.15
N PRO A 390 -26.94 7.66 10.32
CA PRO A 390 -25.74 8.19 10.96
C PRO A 390 -24.50 7.84 10.15
N THR A 391 -23.56 8.78 10.14
CA THR A 391 -22.23 8.57 9.56
C THR A 391 -21.19 8.70 10.65
N LEU A 392 -20.37 7.67 10.83
CA LEU A 392 -19.25 7.65 11.77
C LEU A 392 -17.96 7.79 11.00
N GLN A 393 -17.08 8.69 11.44
CA GLN A 393 -15.72 8.80 10.96
C GLN A 393 -14.76 8.49 12.10
N PHE A 394 -13.73 7.70 11.81
CA PHE A 394 -12.71 7.31 12.79
C PHE A 394 -11.38 7.00 12.13
N PRO A 395 -10.25 7.21 12.84
CA PRO A 395 -8.93 6.89 12.32
C PRO A 395 -8.75 5.37 12.20
N ILE A 396 -8.00 4.94 11.19
CA ILE A 396 -7.59 3.56 11.04
C ILE A 396 -6.07 3.43 11.18
N ARG A 397 -5.64 2.25 11.63
CA ARG A 397 -4.22 1.88 11.80
C ARG A 397 -3.97 0.52 11.15
N PRO A 398 -2.72 0.23 10.75
CA PRO A 398 -2.37 -1.05 10.13
C PRO A 398 -2.77 -2.24 11.00
N ASN A 399 -3.27 -3.28 10.37
CA ASN A 399 -3.59 -4.56 11.01
C ASN A 399 -4.50 -4.41 12.24
N ARG A 400 -5.52 -3.56 12.10
CA ARG A 400 -6.62 -3.40 13.06
C ARG A 400 -7.94 -3.72 12.40
N ILE A 401 -8.77 -4.44 13.12
CA ILE A 401 -10.12 -4.82 12.69
C ILE A 401 -11.11 -3.92 13.42
N TYR A 402 -11.98 -3.29 12.65
CA TYR A 402 -13.00 -2.38 13.14
C TYR A 402 -14.38 -2.98 12.96
N SER A 403 -15.23 -2.87 13.98
CA SER A 403 -16.63 -3.28 13.89
C SER A 403 -17.53 -2.17 14.43
N VAL A 404 -18.66 -1.94 13.76
CA VAL A 404 -19.69 -0.99 14.22
C VAL A 404 -20.88 -1.76 14.74
N GLU A 405 -21.30 -1.43 15.95
CA GLU A 405 -22.38 -2.11 16.66
C GLU A 405 -23.38 -1.10 17.21
N ARG A 406 -24.59 -1.56 17.41
CA ARG A 406 -25.71 -0.78 17.96
C ARG A 406 -26.27 -1.41 19.22
N SER A 407 -26.80 -0.56 20.09
CA SER A 407 -27.50 -1.00 21.32
C SER A 407 -28.68 -0.08 21.63
N VAL A 408 -29.65 -0.63 22.34
CA VAL A 408 -30.78 0.12 22.92
C VAL A 408 -30.60 0.41 24.41
N ASP A 409 -29.74 -0.35 25.09
CA ASP A 409 -29.63 -0.42 26.53
C ASP A 409 -28.20 -0.35 27.09
N LEU A 410 -27.18 -0.24 26.21
CA LEU A 410 -25.74 -0.30 26.53
C LEU A 410 -25.24 -1.66 27.06
N THR A 411 -26.12 -2.64 27.17
CA THR A 411 -25.75 -3.98 27.66
C THR A 411 -25.67 -5.00 26.55
N THR A 412 -26.62 -4.94 25.61
CA THR A 412 -26.67 -5.84 24.47
C THR A 412 -26.25 -5.10 23.19
N TRP A 413 -25.18 -5.58 22.57
CA TRP A 413 -24.64 -5.00 21.34
C TRP A 413 -24.79 -5.98 20.18
N VAL A 414 -25.28 -5.47 19.07
CA VAL A 414 -25.44 -6.25 17.82
C VAL A 414 -24.80 -5.49 16.66
N PRO A 415 -24.32 -6.16 15.61
CA PRO A 415 -23.78 -5.49 14.46
C PRO A 415 -24.75 -4.44 13.89
N ALA A 416 -24.24 -3.26 13.59
CA ALA A 416 -25.01 -2.21 12.95
C ALA A 416 -24.97 -2.38 11.42
N SER A 417 -26.15 -2.27 10.79
CA SER A 417 -26.24 -2.33 9.32
C SER A 417 -25.73 -1.04 8.69
N GLY A 418 -24.81 -1.15 7.77
CA GLY A 418 -24.20 0.01 7.10
C GLY A 418 -23.07 -0.38 6.18
N VAL A 419 -22.45 0.63 5.57
CA VAL A 419 -21.33 0.48 4.64
C VAL A 419 -20.09 1.13 5.22
N LEU A 420 -19.02 0.38 5.35
CA LEU A 420 -17.70 0.88 5.70
C LEU A 420 -16.94 1.24 4.43
N SER A 421 -16.29 2.39 4.41
CA SER A 421 -15.45 2.87 3.32
C SER A 421 -14.21 3.59 3.85
N TYR A 422 -13.19 3.69 3.01
CA TYR A 422 -11.88 4.29 3.30
C TYR A 422 -11.63 5.45 2.32
N PRO A 423 -12.25 6.63 2.57
CA PRO A 423 -12.23 7.75 1.60
C PRO A 423 -10.87 8.43 1.48
N SER A 424 -10.01 8.28 2.47
CA SER A 424 -8.66 8.82 2.48
C SER A 424 -7.73 7.98 3.35
N VAL A 425 -6.42 8.18 3.17
CA VAL A 425 -5.39 7.51 3.97
C VAL A 425 -5.64 7.74 5.46
N GLY A 426 -5.61 6.67 6.22
CA GLY A 426 -5.76 6.72 7.68
C GLY A 426 -7.15 7.02 8.23
N LEU A 427 -8.18 7.12 7.37
CA LEU A 427 -9.55 7.44 7.76
C LEU A 427 -10.55 6.41 7.24
N ALA A 428 -11.42 5.94 8.12
CA ALA A 428 -12.60 5.18 7.76
C ALA A 428 -13.87 6.02 7.94
N THR A 429 -14.84 5.75 7.08
CA THR A 429 -16.20 6.28 7.18
C THR A 429 -17.19 5.13 7.11
N TRP A 430 -18.01 5.00 8.14
CA TRP A 430 -19.14 4.08 8.14
C TRP A 430 -20.44 4.86 8.00
N THR A 431 -21.26 4.49 7.02
CA THR A 431 -22.59 5.09 6.83
C THR A 431 -23.66 4.05 7.12
N GLY A 432 -24.48 4.32 8.12
CA GLY A 432 -25.58 3.46 8.53
C GLY A 432 -26.64 3.31 7.44
N SER A 433 -27.30 2.17 7.39
CA SER A 433 -28.53 2.02 6.62
C SER A 433 -29.62 2.91 7.19
N VAL A 434 -30.55 3.33 6.34
CA VAL A 434 -31.73 4.09 6.79
C VAL A 434 -32.59 3.17 7.65
N GLU A 435 -32.60 3.41 8.95
CA GLU A 435 -33.39 2.62 9.91
C GLU A 435 -34.38 3.51 10.67
N PRO A 436 -35.50 2.97 11.15
CA PRO A 436 -36.43 3.72 12.00
C PRO A 436 -35.70 4.15 13.30
N VAL A 437 -35.82 5.43 13.63
CA VAL A 437 -35.15 6.07 14.80
C VAL A 437 -35.49 5.39 16.15
N SER A 438 -36.46 4.48 16.17
CA SER A 438 -36.94 3.80 17.37
C SER A 438 -36.09 2.63 17.85
N GLU A 439 -35.12 2.13 17.07
CA GLU A 439 -34.47 0.84 17.33
C GLU A 439 -33.03 0.93 17.82
N ALA A 440 -32.32 2.05 17.67
CA ALA A 440 -30.97 2.21 18.19
C ALA A 440 -30.79 3.50 18.96
N ARG A 441 -30.30 3.43 20.20
CA ARG A 441 -30.01 4.61 21.04
C ARG A 441 -28.52 4.90 21.11
N PHE A 442 -27.70 3.88 20.83
CA PHE A 442 -26.26 3.96 20.95
C PHE A 442 -25.59 3.26 19.78
N LEU A 443 -24.50 3.84 19.32
CA LEU A 443 -23.55 3.23 18.38
C LEU A 443 -22.19 3.16 19.06
N ARG A 444 -21.44 2.12 18.75
CA ARG A 444 -20.02 2.02 19.09
C ARG A 444 -19.21 1.55 17.91
N VAL A 445 -17.98 1.99 17.85
CA VAL A 445 -16.93 1.40 17.03
C VAL A 445 -15.98 0.70 17.98
N SER A 446 -15.79 -0.59 17.79
CA SER A 446 -14.78 -1.37 18.51
C SER A 446 -13.60 -1.66 17.60
N VAL A 447 -12.39 -1.62 18.16
CA VAL A 447 -11.14 -1.93 17.47
C VAL A 447 -10.44 -3.06 18.21
N ARG A 448 -9.85 -3.97 17.46
CA ARG A 448 -8.96 -5.01 17.96
C ARG A 448 -7.77 -5.19 17.04
N ALA A 449 -6.64 -5.64 17.58
CA ALA A 449 -5.50 -6.09 16.79
C ALA A 449 -5.88 -7.32 15.95
N GLU A 450 -5.37 -7.38 14.71
CA GLU A 450 -5.51 -8.53 13.81
C GLU A 450 -4.63 -9.68 14.28
#